data_7bd8a4eb8e1da6d518c5950d441835a2
#
_entry.id   7bd8a4eb8e1da6d518c5950d441835a2
#
_cell.length_a   1.000
_cell.length_b   1.000
_cell.length_c   1.000
_cell.angle_alpha   90.00
_cell.angle_beta   90.00
_cell.angle_gamma   90.00
#
_symmetry.space_group_name_H-M   'P 1'
#
loop_
_entity.id
_entity.type
_entity.pdbx_description
1 polymer ?
#
loop_
_entity_poly.entity_id
_entity_poly.type
_entity_poly.pdbx_seq_one_letter_code
_entity_poly.pdbx_strand_id
1 'polypeptide(L)'
;ETEMQVTAGHLNGLYGGYDIGGHIDLYDHQTATTADWKIVGSTTLRTVKSQGISQQYSVQASLYGIGLMNADLPIKRSAIYFLPRNGISLNDALPVEYEFDPQPGRWALARAQLLVNLMDVIEQADGADVRDAWISLLPESPTHDFADHTWPDDGALSELNAPQPTVPDKWRALIPLLEPTYQPTTK
;
A
#
# COMPACT_ATOMS: atom_id res chain seq x y z
N GLU A 1 -21.58 -10.68 1.57
CA GLU A 1 -21.41 -9.98 0.29
C GLU A 1 -20.02 -10.24 -0.25
N THR A 2 -19.89 -10.56 -1.53
CA THR A 2 -18.62 -10.88 -2.19
C THR A 2 -18.28 -9.78 -3.20
N GLU A 3 -16.96 -9.60 -3.46
CA GLU A 3 -16.45 -8.61 -4.42
C GLU A 3 -16.99 -7.21 -4.17
N MET A 4 -17.08 -6.83 -2.91
CA MET A 4 -17.63 -5.54 -2.51
C MET A 4 -16.63 -4.43 -2.77
N GLN A 5 -16.99 -3.46 -3.62
CA GLN A 5 -16.17 -2.28 -3.86
C GLN A 5 -16.30 -1.27 -2.71
N VAL A 6 -15.17 -0.78 -2.22
CA VAL A 6 -15.11 0.23 -1.16
C VAL A 6 -14.10 1.32 -1.49
N THR A 7 -14.30 2.51 -0.94
CA THR A 7 -13.36 3.64 -1.07
C THR A 7 -12.87 4.06 0.30
N ALA A 8 -11.58 3.85 0.53
CA ALA A 8 -10.93 4.14 1.81
C ALA A 8 -10.60 5.63 1.98
N GLY A 9 -10.35 6.34 0.89
CA GLY A 9 -9.99 7.75 0.94
C GLY A 9 -9.88 8.37 -0.44
N HIS A 10 -9.56 9.66 -0.45
CA HIS A 10 -9.36 10.44 -1.66
C HIS A 10 -8.05 11.22 -1.53
N LEU A 11 -7.18 11.14 -2.53
CA LEU A 11 -5.96 11.92 -2.63
C LEU A 11 -6.20 13.12 -3.53
N ASN A 12 -5.77 14.31 -3.10
CA ASN A 12 -5.88 15.54 -3.89
C ASN A 12 -4.50 15.95 -4.38
N GLY A 13 -4.38 16.28 -5.66
CA GLY A 13 -3.15 16.72 -6.28
C GLY A 13 -3.38 17.80 -7.33
N LEU A 14 -2.29 18.36 -7.83
CA LEU A 14 -2.27 19.46 -8.81
C LEU A 14 -3.08 19.13 -10.08
N TYR A 15 -3.06 17.88 -10.52
CA TYR A 15 -3.72 17.41 -11.74
C TYR A 15 -5.07 16.73 -11.50
N GLY A 16 -5.61 16.82 -10.31
CA GLY A 16 -6.88 16.23 -9.92
C GLY A 16 -6.78 15.34 -8.70
N GLY A 17 -7.88 14.62 -8.43
CA GLY A 17 -7.98 13.71 -7.28
C GLY A 17 -8.09 12.25 -7.71
N TYR A 18 -7.71 11.36 -6.81
CA TYR A 18 -7.78 9.91 -6.99
C TYR A 18 -8.45 9.26 -5.80
N ASP A 19 -9.46 8.44 -6.07
CA ASP A 19 -10.04 7.60 -5.04
C ASP A 19 -9.14 6.40 -4.75
N ILE A 20 -8.84 6.19 -3.48
CA ILE A 20 -8.16 4.99 -3.01
C ILE A 20 -9.22 3.97 -2.65
N GLY A 21 -9.50 3.08 -3.58
CA GLY A 21 -10.50 2.05 -3.47
C GLY A 21 -9.94 0.65 -3.61
N GLY A 22 -10.80 -0.34 -3.41
CA GLY A 22 -10.48 -1.76 -3.60
C GLY A 22 -11.73 -2.62 -3.53
N HIS A 23 -11.54 -3.90 -3.79
CA HIS A 23 -12.60 -4.91 -3.70
C HIS A 23 -12.30 -5.84 -2.53
N ILE A 24 -13.26 -5.95 -1.63
CA ILE A 24 -13.23 -6.90 -0.51
C ILE A 24 -13.72 -8.24 -1.05
N ASP A 25 -12.93 -9.30 -0.93
CA ASP A 25 -13.33 -10.62 -1.42
C ASP A 25 -14.62 -11.10 -0.77
N LEU A 26 -14.74 -10.92 0.55
CA LEU A 26 -15.95 -11.25 1.31
C LEU A 26 -16.14 -10.30 2.48
N TYR A 27 -17.35 -9.78 2.64
CA TYR A 27 -17.80 -9.08 3.84
C TYR A 27 -18.98 -9.82 4.48
N ASP A 28 -18.81 -10.24 5.72
CA ASP A 28 -19.85 -10.87 6.53
C ASP A 28 -20.56 -9.83 7.38
N HIS A 29 -21.79 -9.49 6.99
CA HIS A 29 -22.64 -8.52 7.70
C HIS A 29 -23.04 -8.99 9.12
N GLN A 30 -23.10 -10.31 9.37
CA GLN A 30 -23.53 -10.81 10.68
C GLN A 30 -22.45 -10.62 11.74
N THR A 31 -21.22 -10.89 11.37
CA THR A 31 -20.06 -10.75 12.28
C THR A 31 -19.34 -9.42 12.13
N ALA A 32 -19.67 -8.63 11.13
CA ALA A 32 -18.96 -7.42 10.73
C ALA A 32 -17.46 -7.70 10.49
N THR A 33 -17.16 -8.73 9.68
CA THR A 33 -15.81 -9.21 9.40
C THR A 33 -15.52 -9.14 7.91
N THR A 34 -14.35 -8.60 7.54
CA THR A 34 -13.80 -8.77 6.19
C THR A 34 -13.00 -10.05 6.09
N ALA A 35 -13.09 -10.75 4.96
CA ALA A 35 -12.22 -11.87 4.66
C ALA A 35 -11.56 -11.68 3.29
N ASP A 36 -10.28 -11.97 3.23
CA ASP A 36 -9.43 -11.83 2.06
C ASP A 36 -8.64 -13.13 1.83
N TRP A 37 -8.56 -13.58 0.57
CA TRP A 37 -7.93 -14.85 0.20
C TRP A 37 -6.58 -14.59 -0.45
N LYS A 38 -5.52 -15.22 0.09
CA LYS A 38 -4.15 -15.09 -0.44
C LYS A 38 -3.59 -16.45 -0.84
N ILE A 39 -3.46 -16.68 -2.14
CA ILE A 39 -2.78 -17.88 -2.64
C ILE A 39 -1.27 -17.64 -2.59
N VAL A 40 -0.57 -18.35 -1.71
CA VAL A 40 0.83 -18.08 -1.38
C VAL A 40 1.72 -19.32 -1.53
N GLY A 41 3.01 -19.08 -1.73
CA GLY A 41 4.03 -20.12 -1.68
C GLY A 41 4.38 -20.53 -0.25
N SER A 42 5.11 -21.65 -0.12
CA SER A 42 5.51 -22.20 1.19
C SER A 42 6.38 -21.25 2.01
N THR A 43 7.19 -20.42 1.36
CA THR A 43 8.05 -19.42 2.04
C THR A 43 7.18 -18.36 2.73
N THR A 44 6.23 -17.76 2.01
CA THR A 44 5.31 -16.78 2.58
C THR A 44 4.50 -17.36 3.73
N LEU A 45 3.98 -18.59 3.56
CA LEU A 45 3.22 -19.26 4.61
C LEU A 45 4.06 -19.48 5.88
N ARG A 46 5.33 -19.85 5.73
CA ARG A 46 6.27 -19.99 6.86
C ARG A 46 6.53 -18.66 7.55
N THR A 47 6.74 -17.59 6.76
CA THR A 47 6.95 -16.24 7.30
C THR A 47 5.73 -15.76 8.09
N VAL A 48 4.52 -15.93 7.55
CA VAL A 48 3.29 -15.58 8.26
C VAL A 48 3.14 -16.36 9.58
N LYS A 49 3.45 -17.66 9.59
CA LYS A 49 3.43 -18.48 10.81
C LYS A 49 4.42 -18.03 11.88
N SER A 50 5.59 -17.53 11.49
CA SER A 50 6.66 -17.17 12.42
C SER A 50 6.67 -15.69 12.83
N GLN A 51 6.24 -14.79 11.95
CA GLN A 51 6.39 -13.34 12.09
C GLN A 51 5.04 -12.59 12.06
N GLY A 52 3.94 -13.29 11.74
CA GLY A 52 2.63 -12.67 11.50
C GLY A 52 2.50 -12.14 10.06
N ILE A 53 1.43 -11.38 9.83
CA ILE A 53 1.13 -10.79 8.53
C ILE A 53 2.11 -9.64 8.22
N SER A 54 2.41 -9.47 6.92
CA SER A 54 3.24 -8.36 6.47
C SER A 54 2.52 -7.00 6.63
N GLN A 55 3.29 -5.92 6.64
CA GLN A 55 2.75 -4.55 6.60
C GLN A 55 1.79 -4.36 5.43
N GLN A 56 2.10 -4.90 4.25
CA GLN A 56 1.25 -4.81 3.07
C GLN A 56 -0.14 -5.38 3.32
N TYR A 57 -0.23 -6.58 3.89
CA TYR A 57 -1.53 -7.20 4.22
C TYR A 57 -2.27 -6.44 5.32
N SER A 58 -1.54 -5.96 6.33
CA SER A 58 -2.12 -5.15 7.41
C SER A 58 -2.71 -3.83 6.88
N VAL A 59 -1.99 -3.13 6.02
CA VAL A 59 -2.45 -1.90 5.37
C VAL A 59 -3.67 -2.18 4.48
N GLN A 60 -3.63 -3.22 3.64
CA GLN A 60 -4.75 -3.58 2.77
C GLN A 60 -6.03 -3.85 3.57
N ALA A 61 -5.95 -4.71 4.59
CA ALA A 61 -7.10 -5.04 5.43
C ALA A 61 -7.63 -3.81 6.20
N SER A 62 -6.72 -2.93 6.63
CA SER A 62 -7.08 -1.66 7.28
C SER A 62 -7.80 -0.72 6.32
N LEU A 63 -7.33 -0.59 5.07
CA LEU A 63 -8.00 0.23 4.04
C LEU A 63 -9.40 -0.31 3.70
N TYR A 64 -9.57 -1.62 3.61
CA TYR A 64 -10.89 -2.22 3.41
C TYR A 64 -11.86 -1.86 4.53
N GLY A 65 -11.42 -1.97 5.79
CA GLY A 65 -12.25 -1.61 6.93
C GLY A 65 -12.57 -0.11 6.98
N ILE A 66 -11.62 0.77 6.63
CA ILE A 66 -11.89 2.21 6.49
C ILE A 66 -12.92 2.47 5.39
N GLY A 67 -12.82 1.76 4.26
CA GLY A 67 -13.79 1.88 3.18
C GLY A 67 -15.20 1.47 3.60
N LEU A 68 -15.34 0.43 4.42
CA LEU A 68 -16.63 0.05 5.04
C LEU A 68 -17.14 1.14 5.97
N MET A 69 -16.28 1.71 6.83
CA MET A 69 -16.66 2.82 7.71
C MET A 69 -17.16 4.03 6.90
N ASN A 70 -16.52 4.35 5.79
CA ASN A 70 -16.92 5.43 4.90
C ASN A 70 -18.28 5.17 4.21
N ALA A 71 -18.66 3.89 4.08
CA ALA A 71 -19.95 3.43 3.56
C ALA A 71 -21.01 3.23 4.67
N ASP A 72 -20.74 3.70 5.89
CA ASP A 72 -21.60 3.53 7.08
C ASP A 72 -21.89 2.05 7.43
N LEU A 73 -20.96 1.15 7.09
CA LEU A 73 -21.04 -0.26 7.42
C LEU A 73 -20.17 -0.60 8.64
N PRO A 74 -20.65 -1.44 9.55
CA PRO A 74 -19.88 -1.82 10.74
C PRO A 74 -18.69 -2.69 10.36
N ILE A 75 -17.56 -2.51 11.04
CA ILE A 75 -16.39 -3.38 10.95
C ILE A 75 -15.85 -3.66 12.35
N LYS A 76 -15.63 -4.92 12.67
CA LYS A 76 -15.09 -5.39 13.95
C LYS A 76 -13.80 -6.18 13.80
N ARG A 77 -13.71 -6.98 12.75
CA ARG A 77 -12.62 -7.93 12.55
C ARG A 77 -12.16 -7.94 11.10
N SER A 78 -10.90 -8.29 10.93
CA SER A 78 -10.32 -8.62 9.63
C SER A 78 -9.80 -10.06 9.65
N ALA A 79 -10.03 -10.79 8.57
CA ALA A 79 -9.55 -12.15 8.40
C ALA A 79 -8.78 -12.26 7.07
N ILE A 80 -7.63 -12.91 7.11
CA ILE A 80 -6.86 -13.24 5.91
C ILE A 80 -6.65 -14.75 5.90
N TYR A 81 -7.08 -15.40 4.83
CA TYR A 81 -6.94 -16.84 4.64
C TYR A 81 -5.81 -17.12 3.66
N PHE A 82 -4.68 -17.59 4.17
CA PHE A 82 -3.54 -17.97 3.34
C PHE A 82 -3.71 -19.39 2.82
N LEU A 83 -3.90 -19.52 1.52
CA LEU A 83 -4.08 -20.79 0.82
C LEU A 83 -2.74 -21.20 0.19
N PRO A 84 -2.16 -22.35 0.59
CA PRO A 84 -0.91 -22.80 -0.01
C PRO A 84 -1.14 -23.20 -1.48
N ARG A 85 -0.35 -22.62 -2.38
CA ARG A 85 -0.44 -22.89 -3.84
C ARG A 85 -0.31 -24.38 -4.19
N ASN A 86 0.48 -25.10 -3.42
CA ASN A 86 0.74 -26.54 -3.61
C ASN A 86 0.03 -27.39 -2.56
N GLY A 87 -0.96 -26.86 -1.84
CA GLY A 87 -1.75 -27.61 -0.87
C GLY A 87 -2.67 -28.61 -1.56
N ILE A 88 -2.82 -29.79 -0.95
CA ILE A 88 -3.71 -30.83 -1.45
C ILE A 88 -5.12 -30.67 -0.85
N SER A 89 -5.23 -29.93 0.24
CA SER A 89 -6.46 -29.77 1.00
C SER A 89 -6.62 -28.34 1.53
N LEU A 90 -7.86 -27.90 1.65
CA LEU A 90 -8.19 -26.64 2.35
C LEU A 90 -7.83 -26.69 3.84
N ASN A 91 -7.61 -27.88 4.41
CA ASN A 91 -7.10 -28.04 5.78
C ASN A 91 -5.68 -27.50 5.95
N ASP A 92 -4.97 -27.28 4.86
CA ASP A 92 -3.62 -26.67 4.86
C ASP A 92 -3.67 -25.14 4.90
N ALA A 93 -4.87 -24.53 4.79
CA ALA A 93 -5.07 -23.10 4.88
C ALA A 93 -4.67 -22.58 6.27
N LEU A 94 -4.07 -21.40 6.29
CA LEU A 94 -3.75 -20.68 7.53
C LEU A 94 -4.68 -19.48 7.66
N PRO A 95 -5.71 -19.54 8.52
CA PRO A 95 -6.50 -18.37 8.86
C PRO A 95 -5.75 -17.48 9.83
N VAL A 96 -5.76 -16.18 9.57
CA VAL A 96 -5.28 -15.14 10.49
C VAL A 96 -6.41 -14.14 10.68
N GLU A 97 -7.00 -14.15 11.88
CA GLU A 97 -8.08 -13.25 12.24
C GLU A 97 -7.65 -12.35 13.40
N TYR A 98 -8.03 -11.08 13.32
CA TYR A 98 -7.71 -10.09 14.34
C TYR A 98 -8.76 -8.98 14.42
N GLU A 99 -8.77 -8.24 15.51
CA GLU A 99 -9.62 -7.06 15.64
C GLU A 99 -9.23 -6.00 14.60
N PHE A 100 -10.23 -5.35 14.02
CA PHE A 100 -9.98 -4.30 13.05
C PHE A 100 -9.18 -3.14 13.65
N ASP A 101 -8.08 -2.79 12.99
CA ASP A 101 -7.25 -1.63 13.33
C ASP A 101 -7.20 -0.66 12.14
N PRO A 102 -7.75 0.57 12.27
CA PRO A 102 -7.69 1.57 11.22
C PRO A 102 -6.33 2.27 11.08
N GLN A 103 -5.39 2.09 12.02
CA GLN A 103 -4.17 2.90 12.05
C GLN A 103 -3.22 2.64 10.89
N PRO A 104 -2.95 1.38 10.47
CA PRO A 104 -2.10 1.13 9.30
C PRO A 104 -2.63 1.78 8.02
N GLY A 105 -3.94 1.71 7.79
CA GLY A 105 -4.58 2.33 6.63
C GLY A 105 -4.56 3.86 6.68
N ARG A 106 -4.83 4.45 7.84
CA ARG A 106 -4.74 5.91 8.03
C ARG A 106 -3.33 6.43 7.81
N TRP A 107 -2.33 5.73 8.31
CA TRP A 107 -0.93 6.05 8.05
C TRP A 107 -0.63 5.99 6.55
N ALA A 108 -1.05 4.93 5.86
CA ALA A 108 -0.82 4.77 4.43
C ALA A 108 -1.47 5.89 3.60
N LEU A 109 -2.72 6.27 3.91
CA LEU A 109 -3.42 7.39 3.26
C LEU A 109 -2.72 8.73 3.53
N ALA A 110 -2.34 8.99 4.77
CA ALA A 110 -1.63 10.22 5.13
C ALA A 110 -0.26 10.32 4.43
N ARG A 111 0.49 9.21 4.37
CA ARG A 111 1.76 9.13 3.66
C ARG A 111 1.60 9.34 2.16
N ALA A 112 0.58 8.73 1.56
CA ALA A 112 0.28 8.90 0.14
C ALA A 112 -0.09 10.37 -0.18
N GLN A 113 -0.93 11.00 0.63
CA GLN A 113 -1.28 12.41 0.46
C GLN A 113 -0.07 13.32 0.64
N LEU A 114 0.80 13.04 1.62
CA LEU A 114 2.03 13.80 1.81
C LEU A 114 2.95 13.69 0.59
N LEU A 115 3.08 12.49 0.02
CA LEU A 115 3.85 12.27 -1.21
C LEU A 115 3.32 13.13 -2.35
N VAL A 116 2.01 13.08 -2.60
CA VAL A 116 1.36 13.89 -3.65
C VAL A 116 1.64 15.38 -3.42
N ASN A 117 1.44 15.88 -2.21
CA ASN A 117 1.67 17.29 -1.87
C ASN A 117 3.12 17.72 -2.11
N LEU A 118 4.09 16.86 -1.76
CA LEU A 118 5.51 17.16 -1.98
C LEU A 118 5.86 17.17 -3.48
N MET A 119 5.32 16.21 -4.24
CA MET A 119 5.50 16.18 -5.70
C MET A 119 4.95 17.46 -6.35
N ASP A 120 3.76 17.89 -5.96
CA ASP A 120 3.12 19.10 -6.49
C ASP A 120 3.93 20.37 -6.17
N VAL A 121 4.41 20.50 -4.94
CA VAL A 121 5.21 21.65 -4.51
C VAL A 121 6.55 21.68 -5.24
N ILE A 122 7.21 20.55 -5.42
CA ILE A 122 8.49 20.46 -6.15
C ILE A 122 8.27 20.85 -7.60
N GLU A 123 7.26 20.30 -8.24
CA GLU A 123 6.95 20.59 -9.65
C GLU A 123 6.63 22.07 -9.87
N GLN A 124 5.81 22.67 -9.00
CA GLN A 124 5.48 24.09 -9.10
C GLN A 124 6.68 25.01 -8.86
N ALA A 125 7.62 24.62 -8.02
CA ALA A 125 8.75 25.43 -7.67
C ALA A 125 9.95 25.30 -8.62
N ASP A 126 10.28 24.07 -9.01
CA ASP A 126 11.53 23.76 -9.72
C ASP A 126 11.31 22.90 -10.98
N GLY A 127 10.06 22.55 -11.32
CA GLY A 127 9.69 21.85 -12.56
C GLY A 127 9.56 20.33 -12.43
N ALA A 128 8.93 19.72 -13.43
CA ALA A 128 8.64 18.29 -13.45
C ALA A 128 9.92 17.41 -13.44
N ASP A 129 10.98 17.84 -14.14
CA ASP A 129 12.23 17.08 -14.20
C ASP A 129 12.87 16.94 -12.80
N VAL A 130 12.81 18.01 -11.97
CA VAL A 130 13.32 17.99 -10.59
C VAL A 130 12.44 17.10 -9.71
N ARG A 131 11.10 17.15 -9.89
CA ARG A 131 10.18 16.26 -9.21
C ARG A 131 10.50 14.79 -9.51
N ASP A 132 10.69 14.43 -10.78
CA ASP A 132 10.95 13.04 -11.20
C ASP A 132 12.31 12.56 -10.69
N ALA A 133 13.33 13.41 -10.74
CA ALA A 133 14.62 13.11 -10.13
C ALA A 133 14.53 12.96 -8.61
N TRP A 134 13.67 13.73 -7.93
CA TRP A 134 13.44 13.58 -6.50
C TRP A 134 12.73 12.26 -6.16
N ILE A 135 11.73 11.85 -6.97
CA ILE A 135 11.04 10.55 -6.80
C ILE A 135 12.05 9.41 -6.88
N SER A 136 13.03 9.47 -7.79
CA SER A 136 14.06 8.44 -7.93
C SER A 136 14.97 8.29 -6.70
N LEU A 137 14.98 9.27 -5.78
CA LEU A 137 15.73 9.21 -4.53
C LEU A 137 14.93 8.62 -3.36
N LEU A 138 13.64 8.36 -3.55
CA LEU A 138 12.82 7.80 -2.49
C LEU A 138 13.24 6.36 -2.18
N PRO A 139 13.15 5.94 -0.91
CA PRO A 139 13.46 4.55 -0.55
C PRO A 139 12.45 3.59 -1.21
N GLU A 140 12.96 2.50 -1.73
CA GLU A 140 12.12 1.43 -2.27
C GLU A 140 11.24 0.82 -1.18
N SER A 141 10.08 0.31 -1.59
CA SER A 141 9.21 -0.43 -0.67
C SER A 141 9.91 -1.70 -0.17
N PRO A 142 9.87 -2.00 1.15
CA PRO A 142 10.41 -3.24 1.69
C PRO A 142 9.69 -4.50 1.17
N THR A 143 8.52 -4.32 0.56
CA THR A 143 7.71 -5.39 -0.05
C THR A 143 7.74 -5.32 -1.56
N HIS A 144 8.87 -4.90 -2.12
CA HIS A 144 9.05 -4.79 -3.57
C HIS A 144 8.67 -6.12 -4.25
N ASP A 145 7.65 -6.10 -5.11
CA ASP A 145 7.26 -7.26 -5.89
C ASP A 145 8.08 -7.28 -7.20
N PHE A 146 8.55 -8.46 -7.59
CA PHE A 146 9.35 -8.64 -8.80
C PHE A 146 8.63 -8.16 -10.08
N ALA A 147 7.32 -7.99 -10.01
CA ALA A 147 6.50 -7.47 -11.10
C ALA A 147 6.64 -5.96 -11.33
N ASP A 148 7.14 -5.20 -10.35
CA ASP A 148 7.33 -3.75 -10.46
C ASP A 148 8.62 -3.36 -11.19
N HIS A 149 9.44 -4.33 -11.59
CA HIS A 149 10.52 -4.10 -12.54
C HIS A 149 9.93 -3.90 -13.94
N THR A 150 9.41 -2.72 -14.21
CA THR A 150 9.27 -2.27 -15.59
C THR A 150 10.68 -2.25 -16.20
N TRP A 151 10.90 -3.11 -17.16
CA TRP A 151 12.11 -3.02 -17.98
C TRP A 151 12.13 -1.60 -18.57
N PRO A 152 13.29 -0.89 -18.48
CA PRO A 152 13.38 0.35 -19.19
C PRO A 152 13.02 0.08 -20.64
N ASP A 153 12.05 0.82 -21.14
CA ASP A 153 11.76 0.80 -22.56
C ASP A 153 13.00 1.25 -23.36
N ASP A 154 12.99 1.04 -24.65
CA ASP A 154 14.15 1.39 -25.51
C ASP A 154 14.55 2.88 -25.43
N GLY A 155 13.71 3.75 -24.86
CA GLY A 155 14.00 5.14 -24.56
C GLY A 155 15.00 5.34 -23.41
N ALA A 156 15.06 4.42 -22.47
CA ALA A 156 15.96 4.54 -21.30
C ALA A 156 17.45 4.53 -21.68
N LEU A 157 17.83 3.92 -22.79
CA LEU A 157 19.23 3.97 -23.27
C LEU A 157 19.62 5.36 -23.78
N SER A 158 18.67 6.14 -24.31
CA SER A 158 18.92 7.55 -24.70
C SER A 158 18.93 8.47 -23.49
N GLU A 159 18.21 8.15 -22.43
CA GLU A 159 18.16 8.91 -21.17
C GLU A 159 19.40 8.70 -20.30
N LEU A 160 20.09 7.56 -20.40
CA LEU A 160 21.34 7.29 -19.67
C LEU A 160 22.44 8.31 -19.90
N ASN A 161 22.42 9.03 -21.03
CA ASN A 161 23.38 10.07 -21.38
C ASN A 161 22.84 11.49 -21.18
N ALA A 162 21.58 11.66 -20.80
CA ALA A 162 21.04 12.97 -20.47
C ALA A 162 21.55 13.40 -19.07
N PRO A 163 22.00 14.65 -18.93
CA PRO A 163 22.35 15.16 -17.60
C PRO A 163 21.13 15.10 -16.71
N GLN A 164 21.18 14.26 -15.68
CA GLN A 164 20.11 14.19 -14.69
C GLN A 164 20.00 15.52 -13.94
N PRO A 165 18.81 16.08 -13.75
CA PRO A 165 18.65 17.31 -13.02
C PRO A 165 19.12 17.13 -11.58
N THR A 166 19.85 18.13 -11.08
CA THR A 166 20.31 18.10 -9.68
C THR A 166 19.13 18.41 -8.76
N VAL A 167 18.81 17.49 -7.88
CA VAL A 167 17.80 17.73 -6.84
C VAL A 167 18.37 18.65 -5.77
N PRO A 168 17.79 19.85 -5.53
CA PRO A 168 18.23 20.77 -4.49
C PRO A 168 18.15 20.14 -3.07
N ASP A 169 19.07 20.52 -2.19
CA ASP A 169 19.14 20.00 -0.82
C ASP A 169 17.86 20.24 -0.02
N LYS A 170 17.17 21.36 -0.26
CA LYS A 170 15.86 21.65 0.36
C LYS A 170 14.84 20.55 0.14
N TRP A 171 14.85 19.88 -1.04
CA TRP A 171 13.95 18.78 -1.36
C TRP A 171 14.47 17.43 -0.86
N ARG A 172 15.79 17.22 -0.91
CA ARG A 172 16.40 15.99 -0.34
C ARG A 172 16.11 15.87 1.15
N ALA A 173 16.09 17.00 1.88
CA ALA A 173 15.79 17.05 3.31
C ALA A 173 14.37 16.58 3.66
N LEU A 174 13.45 16.49 2.69
CA LEU A 174 12.07 16.05 2.90
C LEU A 174 11.88 14.53 2.76
N ILE A 175 12.84 13.82 2.17
CA ILE A 175 12.77 12.36 1.95
C ILE A 175 12.48 11.59 3.24
N PRO A 176 13.12 11.89 4.39
CA PRO A 176 12.84 11.19 5.65
C PRO A 176 11.40 11.31 6.16
N LEU A 177 10.62 12.27 5.68
CA LEU A 177 9.21 12.42 6.04
C LEU A 177 8.32 11.31 5.42
N LEU A 178 8.85 10.63 4.39
CA LEU A 178 8.16 9.55 3.68
C LEU A 178 8.65 8.17 4.14
N GLU A 179 8.85 7.99 5.46
CA GLU A 179 9.24 6.70 6.03
C GLU A 179 8.34 5.57 5.49
N PRO A 180 8.91 4.54 4.84
CA PRO A 180 8.13 3.49 4.20
C PRO A 180 7.60 2.44 5.17
N THR A 181 8.04 2.47 6.43
CA THR A 181 7.69 1.47 7.44
C THR A 181 6.70 2.05 8.46
N TYR A 182 5.55 1.43 8.59
CA TYR A 182 4.58 1.77 9.62
C TYR A 182 5.14 1.44 11.01
N GLN A 183 5.15 2.43 11.89
CA GLN A 183 5.53 2.27 13.29
C GLN A 183 4.27 2.32 14.15
N PRO A 184 3.84 1.19 14.76
CA PRO A 184 2.72 1.22 15.69
C PRO A 184 3.01 2.18 16.84
N THR A 185 2.05 3.06 17.16
CA THR A 185 2.15 3.91 18.33
C THR A 185 2.06 3.00 19.57
N THR A 186 3.15 2.84 20.28
CA THR A 186 3.13 2.19 21.62
C THR A 186 2.21 2.97 22.52
N LYS A 187 1.15 2.30 23.01
CA LYS A 187 0.28 2.84 24.05
C LYS A 187 0.97 2.78 25.41
#